data_751928ef9b898bf1fead200749951b3f
#
_entry.id   751928ef9b898bf1fead200749951b3f
#
_cell.length_a   1.000
_cell.length_b   1.000
_cell.length_c   1.000
_cell.angle_alpha   90.00
_cell.angle_beta   90.00
_cell.angle_gamma   90.00
#
_symmetry.space_group_name_H-M   'P 1'
#
loop_
_entity.id
_entity.type
_entity.pdbx_description
1 polymer ?
#
loop_
_entity_poly.entity_id
_entity_poly.type
_entity_poly.pdbx_seq_one_letter_code
_entity_poly.pdbx_strand_id
1 'polypeptide(L)'
;MALRVAVLSTHTCPLAPLGGWETGGMNVYVRELGRALAARGVAIDIFTRRQSTDVADVVEYSPGARVIHIDAGPHRHVDKYDVLDYLPDFACGVQRFRALTGVSYDLIHSHYWLSGRLGLLFADHWGVPLVSTFHTLAQLKNRVAESAAEREQTVRYEIERRTMAGSDRVVALTAIDRQQILRHYETHSPIDVIPGGVDLDRFRPVPRALARATLGLNPDQKVVLFVGRIQRLKGLEVLVRAFARLGDLDARLLVVGGQPGTGPESREIARLQHLVARLGIEDRTGFVGAVAHAQLPLYYSAADVTVMPSSYESFGLVAVESLSCGTPVVATRVGGLTSIVHDGETGLLVPWRDAEMFAESLRRVLEDSDLRQRLGSNARESVLGYGWDRVADEHLALYEDVRAANRPRVAVSS
;
A
#
# COMPACT_ATOMS: atom_id res chain seq x y z
N MET A 1 -26.31 18.16 6.43
CA MET A 1 -26.32 16.75 6.00
C MET A 1 -24.92 16.18 6.25
N ALA A 2 -24.81 14.89 6.60
CA ALA A 2 -23.51 14.23 6.72
C ALA A 2 -22.78 14.22 5.36
N LEU A 3 -21.47 14.43 5.38
CA LEU A 3 -20.63 14.35 4.18
C LEU A 3 -20.71 12.96 3.55
N ARG A 4 -20.93 12.88 2.24
CA ARG A 4 -20.97 11.62 1.49
C ARG A 4 -19.90 11.61 0.38
N VAL A 5 -19.02 10.64 0.42
CA VAL A 5 -17.88 10.54 -0.49
C VAL A 5 -18.02 9.31 -1.40
N ALA A 6 -17.88 9.52 -2.71
CA ALA A 6 -17.70 8.46 -3.67
C ALA A 6 -16.20 8.12 -3.78
N VAL A 7 -15.81 6.97 -3.29
CA VAL A 7 -14.42 6.49 -3.38
C VAL A 7 -14.32 5.57 -4.60
N LEU A 8 -13.34 5.82 -5.46
CA LEU A 8 -13.12 4.99 -6.65
C LEU A 8 -11.87 4.11 -6.46
N SER A 9 -12.05 2.79 -6.46
CA SER A 9 -11.00 1.77 -6.45
C SER A 9 -11.27 0.75 -7.55
N THR A 10 -11.17 1.20 -8.81
CA THR A 10 -11.75 0.53 -9.98
C THR A 10 -11.18 -0.87 -10.22
N HIS A 11 -9.85 -1.04 -10.19
CA HIS A 11 -9.19 -2.27 -10.65
C HIS A 11 -9.01 -3.34 -9.59
N THR A 12 -9.17 -3.01 -8.30
CA THR A 12 -8.99 -3.96 -7.20
C THR A 12 -9.96 -3.68 -6.06
N CYS A 13 -10.61 -4.72 -5.56
CA CYS A 13 -11.55 -4.62 -4.45
C CYS A 13 -10.81 -4.44 -3.12
N PRO A 14 -11.13 -3.40 -2.31
CA PRO A 14 -10.48 -3.18 -1.01
C PRO A 14 -10.68 -4.33 -0.01
N LEU A 15 -11.71 -5.15 -0.21
CA LEU A 15 -12.02 -6.31 0.64
C LEU A 15 -11.38 -7.61 0.14
N ALA A 16 -10.71 -7.60 -1.01
CA ALA A 16 -10.05 -8.78 -1.54
C ALA A 16 -8.92 -9.26 -0.60
N PRO A 17 -8.70 -10.58 -0.46
CA PRO A 17 -7.61 -11.12 0.33
C PRO A 17 -6.25 -10.54 -0.09
N LEU A 18 -5.43 -10.16 0.88
CA LEU A 18 -4.09 -9.62 0.62
C LEU A 18 -3.14 -10.72 0.14
N GLY A 19 -2.11 -10.31 -0.61
CA GLY A 19 -1.11 -11.23 -1.17
C GLY A 19 -1.53 -11.84 -2.50
N GLY A 20 -2.69 -11.46 -3.06
CA GLY A 20 -3.05 -11.78 -4.44
C GLY A 20 -2.40 -10.85 -5.46
N TRP A 21 -2.66 -11.12 -6.75
CA TRP A 21 -1.96 -10.51 -7.89
C TRP A 21 -1.82 -8.98 -7.83
N GLU A 22 -2.86 -8.22 -7.53
CA GLU A 22 -2.82 -6.75 -7.42
C GLU A 22 -3.31 -6.25 -6.07
N THR A 23 -3.51 -7.15 -5.09
CA THR A 23 -3.97 -6.80 -3.76
C THR A 23 -2.80 -6.51 -2.84
N GLY A 24 -2.78 -5.34 -2.22
CA GLY A 24 -1.64 -4.90 -1.41
C GLY A 24 -1.95 -3.66 -0.57
N GLY A 25 -0.95 -2.83 -0.35
CA GLY A 25 -1.05 -1.65 0.51
C GLY A 25 -2.19 -0.70 0.15
N MET A 26 -2.50 -0.51 -1.15
CA MET A 26 -3.63 0.34 -1.56
C MET A 26 -4.97 -0.22 -1.07
N ASN A 27 -5.18 -1.54 -1.11
CA ASN A 27 -6.41 -2.16 -0.61
C ASN A 27 -6.59 -1.92 0.88
N VAL A 28 -5.50 -2.07 1.66
CA VAL A 28 -5.49 -1.75 3.09
C VAL A 28 -5.81 -0.28 3.30
N TYR A 29 -5.14 0.61 2.58
CA TYR A 29 -5.33 2.05 2.68
C TYR A 29 -6.80 2.45 2.43
N VAL A 30 -7.37 2.04 1.31
CA VAL A 30 -8.76 2.40 0.92
C VAL A 30 -9.77 1.85 1.93
N ARG A 31 -9.60 0.61 2.39
CA ARG A 31 -10.48 -0.02 3.36
C ARG A 31 -10.42 0.65 4.73
N GLU A 32 -9.21 0.83 5.26
CA GLU A 32 -9.07 1.34 6.63
C GLU A 32 -9.35 2.85 6.70
N LEU A 33 -8.96 3.65 5.68
CA LEU A 33 -9.36 5.05 5.59
C LEU A 33 -10.89 5.19 5.53
N GLY A 34 -11.55 4.38 4.68
CA GLY A 34 -13.00 4.40 4.58
C GLY A 34 -13.69 4.06 5.91
N ARG A 35 -13.17 3.06 6.65
CA ARG A 35 -13.65 2.71 7.99
C ARG A 35 -13.47 3.86 8.99
N ALA A 36 -12.29 4.47 9.01
CA ALA A 36 -11.96 5.55 9.94
C ALA A 36 -12.76 6.84 9.68
N LEU A 37 -13.01 7.17 8.40
CA LEU A 37 -13.88 8.28 8.00
C LEU A 37 -15.36 7.99 8.35
N ALA A 38 -15.82 6.77 8.14
CA ALA A 38 -17.18 6.38 8.51
C ALA A 38 -17.44 6.48 10.02
N ALA A 39 -16.44 6.12 10.84
CA ALA A 39 -16.50 6.30 12.30
C ALA A 39 -16.62 7.79 12.71
N ARG A 40 -16.31 8.73 11.81
CA ARG A 40 -16.46 10.19 11.96
C ARG A 40 -17.76 10.73 11.36
N GLY A 41 -18.66 9.85 10.94
CA GLY A 41 -19.97 10.23 10.40
C GLY A 41 -19.95 10.55 8.90
N VAL A 42 -18.87 10.28 8.18
CA VAL A 42 -18.81 10.37 6.71
C VAL A 42 -19.43 9.14 6.10
N ALA A 43 -20.38 9.28 5.17
CA ALA A 43 -20.90 8.16 4.41
C ALA A 43 -19.95 7.82 3.26
N ILE A 44 -19.42 6.60 3.23
CA ILE A 44 -18.42 6.13 2.27
C ILE A 44 -19.00 5.04 1.37
N ASP A 45 -19.02 5.31 0.08
CA ASP A 45 -19.37 4.33 -0.97
C ASP A 45 -18.13 4.09 -1.85
N ILE A 46 -17.54 2.88 -1.76
CA ILE A 46 -16.36 2.50 -2.54
C ILE A 46 -16.80 1.71 -3.76
N PHE A 47 -16.62 2.28 -4.94
CA PHE A 47 -16.92 1.62 -6.20
C PHE A 47 -15.72 0.83 -6.72
N THR A 48 -15.94 -0.44 -7.00
CA THR A 48 -14.92 -1.35 -7.55
C THR A 48 -15.49 -2.26 -8.61
N ARG A 49 -14.67 -2.71 -9.55
CA ARG A 49 -15.08 -3.67 -10.56
C ARG A 49 -15.34 -5.04 -9.93
N ARG A 50 -16.45 -5.68 -10.29
CA ARG A 50 -16.73 -7.07 -9.88
C ARG A 50 -15.68 -8.01 -10.51
N GLN A 51 -15.02 -8.80 -9.68
CA GLN A 51 -14.00 -9.77 -10.10
C GLN A 51 -14.39 -11.23 -9.80
N SER A 52 -15.55 -11.45 -9.19
CA SER A 52 -16.10 -12.77 -8.89
C SER A 52 -17.62 -12.72 -8.91
N THR A 53 -18.25 -13.82 -9.29
CA THR A 53 -19.70 -14.01 -9.16
C THR A 53 -20.16 -14.23 -7.73
N ASP A 54 -19.24 -14.60 -6.84
CA ASP A 54 -19.55 -15.01 -5.46
C ASP A 54 -19.59 -13.80 -4.47
N VAL A 55 -19.46 -12.58 -4.99
CA VAL A 55 -19.53 -11.37 -4.16
C VAL A 55 -20.86 -10.66 -4.33
N ALA A 56 -21.46 -10.18 -3.24
CA ALA A 56 -22.68 -9.40 -3.26
C ALA A 56 -22.48 -8.05 -3.98
N ASP A 57 -23.54 -7.48 -4.58
CA ASP A 57 -23.51 -6.19 -5.27
C ASP A 57 -23.06 -5.07 -4.33
N VAL A 58 -23.53 -5.09 -3.09
CA VAL A 58 -23.19 -4.12 -2.05
C VAL A 58 -22.81 -4.87 -0.79
N VAL A 59 -21.64 -4.54 -0.24
CA VAL A 59 -21.14 -5.11 1.01
C VAL A 59 -20.85 -3.96 1.98
N GLU A 60 -21.65 -3.86 3.04
CA GLU A 60 -21.30 -2.99 4.18
C GLU A 60 -20.25 -3.69 5.04
N TYR A 61 -19.04 -3.12 5.12
CA TYR A 61 -17.91 -3.72 5.84
C TYR A 61 -17.61 -2.98 7.16
N SER A 62 -18.23 -1.82 7.35
CA SER A 62 -18.24 -1.05 8.58
C SER A 62 -19.49 -0.15 8.57
N PRO A 63 -20.08 0.21 9.72
CA PRO A 63 -21.21 1.13 9.77
C PRO A 63 -20.91 2.42 8.98
N GLY A 64 -21.72 2.72 7.96
CA GLY A 64 -21.54 3.88 7.08
C GLY A 64 -20.48 3.75 5.98
N ALA A 65 -19.82 2.59 5.84
CA ALA A 65 -18.87 2.32 4.75
C ALA A 65 -19.24 1.05 3.97
N ARG A 66 -19.45 1.20 2.65
CA ARG A 66 -19.88 0.13 1.77
C ARG A 66 -18.95 -0.01 0.57
N VAL A 67 -18.80 -1.25 0.08
CA VAL A 67 -18.19 -1.54 -1.22
C VAL A 67 -19.31 -1.90 -2.20
N ILE A 68 -19.33 -1.24 -3.34
CA ILE A 68 -20.27 -1.46 -4.43
C ILE A 68 -19.51 -2.11 -5.59
N HIS A 69 -19.89 -3.35 -5.93
CA HIS A 69 -19.30 -4.10 -7.02
C HIS A 69 -20.06 -3.80 -8.33
N ILE A 70 -19.34 -3.19 -9.27
CA ILE A 70 -19.88 -2.81 -10.57
C ILE A 70 -19.53 -3.87 -11.62
N ASP A 71 -20.54 -4.33 -12.34
CA ASP A 71 -20.35 -5.23 -13.48
C ASP A 71 -19.75 -4.44 -14.65
N ALA A 72 -18.49 -4.75 -14.96
CA ALA A 72 -17.73 -4.14 -16.04
C ALA A 72 -16.69 -5.14 -16.55
N GLY A 73 -16.95 -5.76 -17.69
CA GLY A 73 -16.14 -6.84 -18.24
C GLY A 73 -16.28 -8.17 -17.48
N PRO A 74 -15.33 -9.10 -17.64
CA PRO A 74 -15.43 -10.45 -17.09
C PRO A 74 -15.28 -10.48 -15.57
N HIS A 75 -16.02 -11.40 -14.92
CA HIS A 75 -15.96 -11.61 -13.46
C HIS A 75 -14.71 -12.43 -13.05
N ARG A 76 -13.55 -11.90 -13.36
CA ARG A 76 -12.24 -12.44 -13.01
C ARG A 76 -11.21 -11.33 -12.93
N HIS A 77 -10.05 -11.64 -12.44
CA HIS A 77 -8.91 -10.73 -12.54
C HIS A 77 -8.59 -10.42 -14.00
N VAL A 78 -8.31 -9.17 -14.29
CA VAL A 78 -7.94 -8.63 -15.61
C VAL A 78 -6.74 -7.73 -15.41
N ASP A 79 -5.77 -7.78 -16.33
CA ASP A 79 -4.62 -6.87 -16.28
C ASP A 79 -5.07 -5.41 -16.26
N LYS A 80 -4.37 -4.60 -15.52
CA LYS A 80 -4.71 -3.18 -15.31
C LYS A 80 -4.85 -2.37 -16.62
N TYR A 81 -4.14 -2.76 -17.69
CA TYR A 81 -4.26 -2.09 -18.97
C TYR A 81 -5.50 -2.55 -19.73
N ASP A 82 -5.87 -3.82 -19.63
CA ASP A 82 -7.10 -4.33 -20.21
C ASP A 82 -8.36 -3.79 -19.49
N VAL A 83 -8.24 -3.37 -18.23
CA VAL A 83 -9.33 -2.70 -17.51
C VAL A 83 -9.75 -1.39 -18.19
N LEU A 84 -8.88 -0.75 -18.97
CA LEU A 84 -9.22 0.46 -19.73
C LEU A 84 -10.42 0.26 -20.66
N ASP A 85 -10.55 -0.91 -21.27
CA ASP A 85 -11.63 -1.24 -22.20
C ASP A 85 -12.99 -1.34 -21.51
N TYR A 86 -12.98 -1.62 -20.20
CA TYR A 86 -14.19 -1.76 -19.37
C TYR A 86 -14.56 -0.51 -18.58
N LEU A 87 -13.78 0.58 -18.66
CA LEU A 87 -14.09 1.84 -17.95
C LEU A 87 -15.44 2.46 -18.39
N PRO A 88 -15.85 2.43 -19.66
CA PRO A 88 -17.18 2.90 -20.06
C PRO A 88 -18.32 2.13 -19.37
N ASP A 89 -18.24 0.80 -19.32
CA ASP A 89 -19.24 -0.04 -18.65
C ASP A 89 -19.27 0.23 -17.15
N PHE A 90 -18.07 0.40 -16.54
CA PHE A 90 -17.97 0.77 -15.15
C PHE A 90 -18.62 2.13 -14.87
N ALA A 91 -18.39 3.12 -15.72
CA ALA A 91 -19.01 4.44 -15.59
C ALA A 91 -20.55 4.36 -15.69
N CYS A 92 -21.07 3.62 -16.66
CA CYS A 92 -22.51 3.37 -16.80
C CYS A 92 -23.09 2.67 -15.56
N GLY A 93 -22.39 1.67 -15.01
CA GLY A 93 -22.78 0.95 -13.80
C GLY A 93 -22.86 1.87 -12.56
N VAL A 94 -21.89 2.73 -12.36
CA VAL A 94 -21.89 3.73 -11.27
C VAL A 94 -23.06 4.72 -11.44
N GLN A 95 -23.30 5.23 -12.64
CA GLN A 95 -24.41 6.14 -12.92
C GLN A 95 -25.77 5.46 -12.68
N ARG A 96 -25.90 4.19 -13.12
CA ARG A 96 -27.09 3.39 -12.87
C ARG A 96 -27.33 3.18 -11.37
N PHE A 97 -26.30 2.87 -10.60
CA PHE A 97 -26.42 2.74 -9.14
C PHE A 97 -26.94 4.05 -8.53
N ARG A 98 -26.36 5.21 -8.89
CA ARG A 98 -26.84 6.52 -8.42
C ARG A 98 -28.30 6.77 -8.75
N ALA A 99 -28.69 6.50 -10.00
CA ALA A 99 -30.07 6.72 -10.46
C ALA A 99 -31.07 5.84 -9.69
N LEU A 100 -30.73 4.57 -9.46
CA LEU A 100 -31.62 3.62 -8.77
C LEU A 100 -31.72 3.90 -7.26
N THR A 101 -30.65 4.41 -6.64
CA THR A 101 -30.63 4.66 -5.19
C THR A 101 -30.97 6.09 -4.82
N GLY A 102 -31.00 7.01 -5.77
CA GLY A 102 -31.18 8.45 -5.52
C GLY A 102 -30.03 9.10 -4.75
N VAL A 103 -28.88 8.43 -4.65
CA VAL A 103 -27.71 8.92 -3.88
C VAL A 103 -27.02 10.05 -4.63
N SER A 104 -26.72 11.13 -3.92
CA SER A 104 -25.80 12.18 -4.36
C SER A 104 -24.54 12.20 -3.49
N TYR A 105 -23.42 12.59 -4.07
CA TYR A 105 -22.14 12.70 -3.41
C TYR A 105 -21.70 14.14 -3.33
N ASP A 106 -20.99 14.48 -2.27
CA ASP A 106 -20.42 15.83 -2.03
C ASP A 106 -19.02 15.94 -2.62
N LEU A 107 -18.32 14.78 -2.83
CA LEU A 107 -16.93 14.72 -3.24
C LEU A 107 -16.62 13.33 -3.82
N ILE A 108 -15.63 13.29 -4.72
CA ILE A 108 -15.05 12.06 -5.25
C ILE A 108 -13.59 11.95 -4.74
N HIS A 109 -13.22 10.78 -4.22
CA HIS A 109 -11.83 10.45 -3.94
C HIS A 109 -11.39 9.26 -4.81
N SER A 110 -10.52 9.52 -5.77
CA SER A 110 -10.00 8.50 -6.67
C SER A 110 -8.68 7.92 -6.19
N HIS A 111 -8.56 6.59 -6.21
CA HIS A 111 -7.34 5.88 -5.88
C HIS A 111 -6.79 5.19 -7.12
N TYR A 112 -5.55 5.52 -7.47
CA TYR A 112 -4.85 5.00 -8.63
C TYR A 112 -5.29 5.61 -9.97
N TRP A 113 -4.47 5.48 -11.01
CA TRP A 113 -4.64 6.16 -12.29
C TRP A 113 -5.93 5.79 -13.05
N LEU A 114 -6.37 4.53 -13.00
CA LEU A 114 -7.62 4.08 -13.62
C LEU A 114 -8.84 4.77 -12.99
N SER A 115 -8.85 4.83 -11.69
CA SER A 115 -9.88 5.53 -10.92
C SER A 115 -9.82 7.04 -11.14
N GLY A 116 -8.62 7.59 -11.31
CA GLY A 116 -8.42 9.01 -11.62
C GLY A 116 -9.09 9.43 -12.91
N ARG A 117 -8.98 8.62 -13.98
CA ARG A 117 -9.67 8.88 -15.26
C ARG A 117 -11.19 8.96 -15.09
N LEU A 118 -11.78 8.03 -14.32
CA LEU A 118 -13.20 8.04 -14.00
C LEU A 118 -13.58 9.19 -13.04
N GLY A 119 -12.69 9.51 -12.11
CA GLY A 119 -12.86 10.63 -11.19
C GLY A 119 -13.06 11.95 -11.92
N LEU A 120 -12.24 12.23 -12.94
CA LEU A 120 -12.42 13.41 -13.80
C LEU A 120 -13.79 13.44 -14.49
N LEU A 121 -14.18 12.30 -15.09
CA LEU A 121 -15.47 12.19 -15.77
C LEU A 121 -16.65 12.44 -14.81
N PHE A 122 -16.60 11.85 -13.62
CA PHE A 122 -17.68 12.00 -12.65
C PHE A 122 -17.69 13.36 -11.97
N ALA A 123 -16.53 13.96 -11.70
CA ALA A 123 -16.42 15.30 -11.14
C ALA A 123 -17.08 16.34 -12.04
N ASP A 124 -16.79 16.29 -13.34
CA ASP A 124 -17.41 17.14 -14.35
C ASP A 124 -18.94 16.91 -14.42
N HIS A 125 -19.37 15.64 -14.54
CA HIS A 125 -20.77 15.30 -14.71
C HIS A 125 -21.64 15.55 -13.47
N TRP A 126 -21.08 15.38 -12.26
CA TRP A 126 -21.83 15.56 -11.00
C TRP A 126 -21.69 16.98 -10.42
N GLY A 127 -20.75 17.76 -10.93
CA GLY A 127 -20.45 19.10 -10.41
C GLY A 127 -19.87 19.07 -9.00
N VAL A 128 -19.09 18.03 -8.66
CA VAL A 128 -18.48 17.85 -7.34
C VAL A 128 -16.96 17.80 -7.43
N PRO A 129 -16.24 18.19 -6.37
CA PRO A 129 -14.78 18.21 -6.40
C PRO A 129 -14.17 16.80 -6.45
N LEU A 130 -12.95 16.73 -7.00
CA LEU A 130 -12.12 15.54 -7.11
C LEU A 130 -10.86 15.65 -6.26
N VAL A 131 -10.68 14.70 -5.36
CA VAL A 131 -9.41 14.41 -4.67
C VAL A 131 -8.79 13.16 -5.30
N SER A 132 -7.47 13.15 -5.53
CA SER A 132 -6.79 12.00 -6.15
C SER A 132 -5.56 11.57 -5.36
N THR A 133 -5.45 10.25 -5.12
CA THR A 133 -4.26 9.58 -4.53
C THR A 133 -3.77 8.51 -5.48
N PHE A 134 -2.47 8.55 -5.87
CA PHE A 134 -1.97 7.65 -6.93
C PHE A 134 -1.36 6.33 -6.41
N HIS A 135 -0.90 6.28 -5.17
CA HIS A 135 -0.22 5.16 -4.52
C HIS A 135 1.08 4.71 -5.18
N THR A 136 1.19 4.78 -6.49
CA THR A 136 2.41 4.56 -7.27
C THR A 136 2.34 5.38 -8.55
N LEU A 137 3.50 5.82 -9.04
CA LEU A 137 3.63 6.69 -10.21
C LEU A 137 4.37 5.98 -11.34
N ALA A 138 3.87 6.10 -12.60
CA ALA A 138 4.45 5.47 -13.77
C ALA A 138 5.92 5.88 -13.98
N GLN A 139 6.22 7.17 -13.90
CA GLN A 139 7.58 7.70 -14.10
C GLN A 139 8.58 7.11 -13.09
N LEU A 140 8.19 6.99 -11.82
CA LEU A 140 9.08 6.46 -10.78
C LEU A 140 9.29 4.96 -10.94
N LYS A 141 8.26 4.21 -11.33
CA LYS A 141 8.39 2.78 -11.65
C LYS A 141 9.29 2.57 -12.87
N ASN A 142 9.15 3.39 -13.91
CA ASN A 142 9.96 3.29 -15.12
C ASN A 142 11.44 3.60 -14.87
N ARG A 143 11.77 4.44 -13.88
CA ARG A 143 13.17 4.73 -13.51
C ARG A 143 13.89 3.54 -12.89
N VAL A 144 13.18 2.61 -12.30
CA VAL A 144 13.74 1.44 -11.63
C VAL A 144 13.52 0.14 -12.39
N ALA A 145 12.79 0.19 -13.52
CA ALA A 145 12.54 -0.95 -14.39
C ALA A 145 13.84 -1.45 -15.04
N GLU A 146 14.06 -2.76 -14.98
CA GLU A 146 15.25 -3.43 -15.53
C GLU A 146 15.05 -3.88 -16.97
N SER A 147 13.81 -3.98 -17.41
CA SER A 147 13.44 -4.45 -18.74
C SER A 147 12.29 -3.66 -19.33
N ALA A 148 12.12 -3.72 -20.64
CA ALA A 148 10.97 -3.13 -21.30
C ALA A 148 9.64 -3.69 -20.81
N ALA A 149 9.60 -4.97 -20.42
CA ALA A 149 8.40 -5.64 -19.90
C ALA A 149 7.97 -5.14 -18.51
N GLU A 150 8.87 -4.51 -17.75
CA GLU A 150 8.56 -3.93 -16.43
C GLU A 150 8.11 -2.46 -16.53
N ARG A 151 8.27 -1.85 -17.68
CA ARG A 151 7.90 -0.45 -17.88
C ARG A 151 6.38 -0.29 -17.94
N GLU A 152 5.90 0.73 -17.28
CA GLU A 152 4.54 1.20 -17.43
C GLU A 152 4.34 1.86 -18.79
N GLN A 153 3.20 1.63 -19.42
CA GLN A 153 2.86 2.18 -20.74
C GLN A 153 2.64 3.70 -20.67
N THR A 154 2.88 4.38 -21.78
CA THR A 154 2.71 5.84 -21.90
C THR A 154 1.28 6.29 -21.58
N VAL A 155 0.26 5.48 -21.90
CA VAL A 155 -1.15 5.77 -21.59
C VAL A 155 -1.37 5.98 -20.10
N ARG A 156 -0.70 5.21 -19.24
CA ARG A 156 -0.77 5.39 -17.79
C ARG A 156 -0.24 6.76 -17.37
N TYR A 157 0.94 7.15 -17.85
CA TYR A 157 1.52 8.45 -17.56
C TYR A 157 0.61 9.61 -17.99
N GLU A 158 0.04 9.53 -19.21
CA GLU A 158 -0.88 10.55 -19.71
C GLU A 158 -2.16 10.67 -18.86
N ILE A 159 -2.70 9.55 -18.41
CA ILE A 159 -3.87 9.56 -17.51
C ILE A 159 -3.49 10.15 -16.15
N GLU A 160 -2.35 9.75 -15.56
CA GLU A 160 -1.86 10.32 -14.30
C GLU A 160 -1.70 11.84 -14.42
N ARG A 161 -1.04 12.32 -15.48
CA ARG A 161 -0.84 13.75 -15.74
C ARG A 161 -2.15 14.53 -15.86
N ARG A 162 -3.10 14.01 -16.67
CA ARG A 162 -4.42 14.64 -16.83
C ARG A 162 -5.23 14.64 -15.54
N THR A 163 -5.18 13.54 -14.80
CA THR A 163 -5.88 13.44 -13.52
C THR A 163 -5.32 14.43 -12.51
N MET A 164 -4.00 14.53 -12.38
CA MET A 164 -3.38 15.51 -11.51
C MET A 164 -3.79 16.94 -11.87
N ALA A 165 -3.73 17.29 -13.16
CA ALA A 165 -4.06 18.63 -13.64
C ALA A 165 -5.55 19.01 -13.45
N GLY A 166 -6.44 18.02 -13.44
CA GLY A 166 -7.89 18.25 -13.29
C GLY A 166 -8.44 17.92 -11.90
N SER A 167 -7.60 17.53 -10.94
CA SER A 167 -8.04 17.33 -9.55
C SER A 167 -8.03 18.65 -8.77
N ASP A 168 -9.00 18.84 -7.89
CA ASP A 168 -9.04 19.98 -6.96
C ASP A 168 -7.95 19.87 -5.90
N ARG A 169 -7.61 18.64 -5.50
CA ARG A 169 -6.49 18.30 -4.63
C ARG A 169 -5.84 16.97 -5.05
N VAL A 170 -4.54 16.90 -4.89
CA VAL A 170 -3.76 15.66 -5.00
C VAL A 170 -3.22 15.31 -3.62
N VAL A 171 -3.39 14.08 -3.17
CA VAL A 171 -2.79 13.59 -1.92
C VAL A 171 -1.52 12.81 -2.25
N ALA A 172 -0.39 13.29 -1.75
CA ALA A 172 0.89 12.62 -1.73
C ALA A 172 1.08 11.93 -0.36
N LEU A 173 1.62 10.71 -0.35
CA LEU A 173 1.76 9.95 0.89
C LEU A 173 2.97 10.37 1.73
N THR A 174 3.93 11.08 1.11
CA THR A 174 5.11 11.64 1.79
C THR A 174 5.53 12.96 1.14
N ALA A 175 6.33 13.77 1.84
CA ALA A 175 6.93 14.97 1.27
C ALA A 175 7.82 14.65 0.05
N ILE A 176 8.48 13.48 0.05
CA ILE A 176 9.27 13.01 -1.09
C ILE A 176 8.35 12.69 -2.28
N ASP A 177 7.23 12.01 -2.05
CA ASP A 177 6.25 11.72 -3.09
C ASP A 177 5.71 13.00 -3.72
N ARG A 178 5.37 14.02 -2.89
CA ARG A 178 5.00 15.36 -3.37
C ARG A 178 6.07 15.99 -4.26
N GLN A 179 7.34 15.94 -3.84
CA GLN A 179 8.45 16.48 -4.65
C GLN A 179 8.58 15.75 -5.99
N GLN A 180 8.40 14.42 -6.00
CA GLN A 180 8.45 13.62 -7.22
C GLN A 180 7.27 13.94 -8.16
N ILE A 181 6.07 14.15 -7.63
CA ILE A 181 4.91 14.59 -8.41
C ILE A 181 5.23 15.93 -9.09
N LEU A 182 5.66 16.93 -8.33
CA LEU A 182 5.99 18.27 -8.86
C LEU A 182 7.09 18.21 -9.91
N ARG A 183 8.07 17.31 -9.75
CA ARG A 183 9.19 17.18 -10.68
C ARG A 183 8.83 16.50 -12.00
N HIS A 184 7.88 15.56 -11.98
CA HIS A 184 7.65 14.66 -13.12
C HIS A 184 6.30 14.84 -13.82
N TYR A 185 5.34 15.56 -13.21
CA TYR A 185 3.98 15.66 -13.73
C TYR A 185 3.51 17.07 -14.03
N GLU A 186 4.33 18.10 -13.76
CA GLU A 186 4.05 19.51 -14.10
C GLU A 186 2.62 19.95 -13.70
N THR A 187 2.14 19.50 -12.54
CA THR A 187 0.79 19.85 -12.08
C THR A 187 0.79 21.17 -11.34
N HIS A 188 -0.29 21.94 -11.52
CA HIS A 188 -0.59 23.16 -10.75
C HIS A 188 -1.62 22.93 -9.64
N SER A 189 -2.23 21.75 -9.58
CA SER A 189 -3.17 21.42 -8.52
C SER A 189 -2.46 21.36 -7.17
N PRO A 190 -3.07 21.90 -6.12
CA PRO A 190 -2.51 21.83 -4.77
C PRO A 190 -2.27 20.36 -4.35
N ILE A 191 -1.12 20.13 -3.72
CA ILE A 191 -0.73 18.80 -3.26
C ILE A 191 -0.60 18.80 -1.75
N ASP A 192 -1.49 18.08 -1.08
CA ASP A 192 -1.45 17.85 0.36
C ASP A 192 -0.63 16.62 0.67
N VAL A 193 0.12 16.62 1.77
CA VAL A 193 0.87 15.47 2.23
C VAL A 193 0.13 14.84 3.39
N ILE A 194 -0.56 13.73 3.12
CA ILE A 194 -1.27 12.95 4.13
C ILE A 194 -0.77 11.51 4.05
N PRO A 195 -0.15 10.99 5.11
CA PRO A 195 0.50 9.67 5.07
C PRO A 195 -0.52 8.52 4.99
N GLY A 196 0.00 7.33 4.75
CA GLY A 196 -0.74 6.10 5.03
C GLY A 196 -0.87 5.85 6.52
N GLY A 197 -1.85 5.04 6.92
CA GLY A 197 -2.11 4.74 8.31
C GLY A 197 -1.78 3.31 8.71
N VAL A 198 -1.78 3.08 10.02
CA VAL A 198 -1.69 1.76 10.64
C VAL A 198 -2.72 1.65 11.76
N ASP A 199 -3.26 0.45 11.93
CA ASP A 199 -4.13 0.11 13.07
C ASP A 199 -3.23 -0.18 14.29
N LEU A 200 -3.03 0.82 15.14
CA LEU A 200 -2.13 0.77 16.31
C LEU A 200 -2.62 -0.17 17.41
N ASP A 201 -3.88 -0.55 17.42
CA ASP A 201 -4.44 -1.54 18.36
C ASP A 201 -4.14 -2.96 17.89
N ARG A 202 -4.21 -3.19 16.59
CA ARG A 202 -3.87 -4.46 15.95
C ARG A 202 -2.36 -4.66 15.86
N PHE A 203 -1.63 -3.67 15.34
CA PHE A 203 -0.17 -3.70 15.19
C PHE A 203 0.49 -3.14 16.46
N ARG A 204 0.64 -4.03 17.42
CA ARG A 204 1.30 -3.77 18.71
C ARG A 204 2.23 -4.91 19.07
N PRO A 205 3.25 -4.66 19.90
CA PRO A 205 4.14 -5.72 20.32
C PRO A 205 3.39 -6.88 20.98
N VAL A 206 3.66 -8.09 20.50
CA VAL A 206 3.27 -9.36 21.14
C VAL A 206 4.51 -9.92 21.82
N PRO A 207 4.42 -10.52 23.03
CA PRO A 207 5.58 -11.14 23.65
C PRO A 207 6.27 -12.10 22.67
N ARG A 208 7.56 -11.90 22.42
CA ARG A 208 8.33 -12.61 21.39
C ARG A 208 8.27 -14.12 21.54
N ALA A 209 8.38 -14.60 22.78
CA ALA A 209 8.31 -16.04 23.08
C ALA A 209 6.94 -16.62 22.66
N LEU A 210 5.84 -15.88 22.93
CA LEU A 210 4.50 -16.28 22.52
C LEU A 210 4.35 -16.29 21.01
N ALA A 211 4.81 -15.21 20.32
CA ALA A 211 4.74 -15.12 18.87
C ALA A 211 5.51 -16.26 18.19
N ARG A 212 6.73 -16.56 18.65
CA ARG A 212 7.55 -17.66 18.15
C ARG A 212 6.93 -19.02 18.39
N ALA A 213 6.44 -19.28 19.60
CA ALA A 213 5.76 -20.53 19.93
C ALA A 213 4.51 -20.74 19.04
N THR A 214 3.71 -19.68 18.83
CA THR A 214 2.52 -19.73 17.98
C THR A 214 2.88 -20.06 16.51
N LEU A 215 4.01 -19.55 16.02
CA LEU A 215 4.46 -19.78 14.66
C LEU A 215 5.37 -21.02 14.49
N GLY A 216 5.61 -21.79 15.57
CA GLY A 216 6.49 -22.97 15.56
C GLY A 216 7.96 -22.64 15.25
N LEU A 217 8.42 -21.46 15.67
CA LEU A 217 9.79 -21.01 15.45
C LEU A 217 10.67 -21.34 16.66
N ASN A 218 11.95 -21.64 16.38
CA ASN A 218 12.93 -21.86 17.43
C ASN A 218 13.12 -20.55 18.25
N PRO A 219 13.00 -20.60 19.60
CA PRO A 219 13.11 -19.42 20.46
C PRO A 219 14.46 -18.70 20.37
N ASP A 220 15.54 -19.41 20.08
CA ASP A 220 16.91 -18.88 20.09
C ASP A 220 17.40 -18.45 18.71
N GLN A 221 16.82 -18.99 17.63
CA GLN A 221 17.21 -18.69 16.25
C GLN A 221 16.89 -17.24 15.88
N LYS A 222 17.80 -16.59 15.17
CA LYS A 222 17.54 -15.26 14.61
C LYS A 222 16.54 -15.33 13.46
N VAL A 223 15.62 -14.37 13.40
CA VAL A 223 14.55 -14.33 12.37
C VAL A 223 14.65 -13.04 11.59
N VAL A 224 14.90 -13.18 10.29
CA VAL A 224 14.82 -12.12 9.28
C VAL A 224 13.49 -12.25 8.57
N LEU A 225 12.68 -11.20 8.55
CA LEU A 225 11.34 -11.22 8.00
C LEU A 225 11.23 -10.34 6.75
N PHE A 226 10.62 -10.88 5.71
CA PHE A 226 10.09 -10.14 4.58
C PHE A 226 8.57 -10.28 4.56
N VAL A 227 7.85 -9.16 4.38
CA VAL A 227 6.39 -9.15 4.19
C VAL A 227 6.07 -8.37 2.92
N GLY A 228 5.27 -8.93 2.02
CA GLY A 228 4.82 -8.23 0.84
C GLY A 228 4.53 -9.12 -0.35
N ARG A 229 4.07 -8.50 -1.45
CA ARG A 229 3.89 -9.18 -2.73
C ARG A 229 5.25 -9.64 -3.27
N ILE A 230 5.29 -10.81 -3.88
CA ILE A 230 6.52 -11.32 -4.47
C ILE A 230 6.64 -10.81 -5.91
N GLN A 231 7.17 -9.61 -6.03
CA GLN A 231 7.41 -8.91 -7.29
C GLN A 231 8.85 -8.40 -7.31
N ARG A 232 9.48 -8.33 -8.49
CA ARG A 232 10.87 -7.84 -8.64
C ARG A 232 11.09 -6.48 -7.99
N LEU A 233 10.11 -5.58 -8.13
CA LEU A 233 10.14 -4.24 -7.53
C LEU A 233 10.36 -4.27 -6.02
N LYS A 234 9.94 -5.35 -5.32
CA LYS A 234 10.13 -5.52 -3.88
C LYS A 234 11.52 -6.04 -3.49
N GLY A 235 12.36 -6.34 -4.47
CA GLY A 235 13.79 -6.59 -4.27
C GLY A 235 14.14 -7.86 -3.50
N LEU A 236 13.25 -8.86 -3.43
CA LEU A 236 13.47 -10.06 -2.63
C LEU A 236 14.71 -10.85 -3.07
N GLU A 237 15.13 -10.75 -4.36
CA GLU A 237 16.40 -11.32 -4.81
C GLU A 237 17.61 -10.73 -4.08
N VAL A 238 17.61 -9.42 -3.85
CA VAL A 238 18.69 -8.73 -3.11
C VAL A 238 18.76 -9.26 -1.68
N LEU A 239 17.58 -9.43 -1.03
CA LEU A 239 17.52 -9.99 0.31
C LEU A 239 18.04 -11.44 0.36
N VAL A 240 17.63 -12.30 -0.56
CA VAL A 240 18.09 -13.71 -0.63
C VAL A 240 19.62 -13.77 -0.79
N ARG A 241 20.20 -12.92 -1.64
CA ARG A 241 21.66 -12.83 -1.81
C ARG A 241 22.37 -12.27 -0.57
N ALA A 242 21.77 -11.28 0.10
CA ALA A 242 22.29 -10.72 1.35
C ALA A 242 22.24 -11.76 2.48
N PHE A 243 21.10 -12.46 2.61
CA PHE A 243 20.92 -13.49 3.62
C PHE A 243 21.91 -14.67 3.46
N ALA A 244 22.19 -15.10 2.23
CA ALA A 244 23.20 -16.10 1.97
C ALA A 244 24.60 -15.70 2.45
N ARG A 245 24.94 -14.40 2.45
CA ARG A 245 26.23 -13.87 2.95
C ARG A 245 26.35 -13.85 4.48
N LEU A 246 25.26 -14.13 5.20
CA LEU A 246 25.33 -14.26 6.67
C LEU A 246 26.10 -15.53 7.10
N GLY A 247 26.32 -16.47 6.18
CA GLY A 247 27.14 -17.67 6.42
C GLY A 247 26.55 -18.55 7.50
N ASP A 248 27.32 -18.77 8.52
CA ASP A 248 27.10 -19.69 9.66
C ASP A 248 26.25 -19.09 10.78
N LEU A 249 25.80 -17.83 10.62
CA LEU A 249 24.90 -17.26 11.63
C LEU A 249 23.60 -18.08 11.69
N ASP A 250 23.24 -18.57 12.88
CA ASP A 250 21.98 -19.29 13.10
C ASP A 250 20.79 -18.35 12.93
N ALA A 251 20.43 -18.16 11.67
CA ALA A 251 19.35 -17.28 11.26
C ALA A 251 18.42 -17.97 10.25
N ARG A 252 17.14 -17.60 10.31
CA ARG A 252 16.09 -18.03 9.40
C ARG A 252 15.50 -16.84 8.66
N LEU A 253 15.38 -16.97 7.33
CA LEU A 253 14.62 -16.02 6.50
C LEU A 253 13.17 -16.50 6.38
N LEU A 254 12.22 -15.66 6.77
CA LEU A 254 10.79 -15.88 6.54
C LEU A 254 10.29 -14.93 5.46
N VAL A 255 9.70 -15.49 4.41
CA VAL A 255 9.08 -14.75 3.31
C VAL A 255 7.58 -14.93 3.42
N VAL A 256 6.89 -13.85 3.87
CA VAL A 256 5.44 -13.81 4.03
C VAL A 256 4.83 -13.02 2.87
N GLY A 257 3.94 -13.66 2.13
CA GLY A 257 3.27 -13.13 0.94
C GLY A 257 3.41 -14.05 -0.25
N GLY A 258 2.77 -13.65 -1.34
CA GLY A 258 2.70 -14.48 -2.54
C GLY A 258 1.67 -15.59 -2.42
N GLN A 259 1.00 -15.88 -3.52
CA GLN A 259 0.09 -17.02 -3.62
C GLN A 259 0.62 -18.04 -4.64
N PRO A 260 0.63 -19.33 -4.30
CA PRO A 260 0.87 -20.38 -5.29
C PRO A 260 -0.23 -20.34 -6.35
N GLY A 261 0.12 -20.56 -7.61
CA GLY A 261 -0.85 -20.60 -8.69
C GLY A 261 -0.18 -20.49 -10.07
N THR A 262 -0.91 -20.01 -11.04
CA THR A 262 -0.42 -19.75 -12.39
C THR A 262 -0.33 -18.23 -12.61
N GLY A 263 0.83 -17.71 -12.91
CA GLY A 263 0.97 -16.28 -13.17
C GLY A 263 2.37 -15.73 -12.91
N PRO A 264 2.59 -14.43 -13.13
CA PRO A 264 3.91 -13.83 -12.94
C PRO A 264 4.46 -13.95 -11.52
N GLU A 265 3.62 -13.84 -10.50
CA GLU A 265 4.04 -13.99 -9.10
C GLU A 265 4.54 -15.41 -8.81
N SER A 266 3.83 -16.44 -9.28
CA SER A 266 4.26 -17.82 -9.11
C SER A 266 5.56 -18.12 -9.85
N ARG A 267 5.77 -17.53 -11.04
CA ARG A 267 7.07 -17.63 -11.75
C ARG A 267 8.19 -16.96 -10.97
N GLU A 268 7.92 -15.83 -10.34
CA GLU A 268 8.92 -15.14 -9.51
C GLU A 268 9.23 -15.92 -8.22
N ILE A 269 8.22 -16.54 -7.58
CA ILE A 269 8.42 -17.43 -6.44
C ILE A 269 9.33 -18.60 -6.84
N ALA A 270 9.02 -19.30 -7.95
CA ALA A 270 9.84 -20.40 -8.43
C ALA A 270 11.28 -19.98 -8.75
N ARG A 271 11.46 -18.79 -9.37
CA ARG A 271 12.79 -18.23 -9.64
C ARG A 271 13.59 -17.99 -8.36
N LEU A 272 12.94 -17.46 -7.33
CA LEU A 272 13.57 -17.21 -6.03
C LEU A 272 13.88 -18.49 -5.28
N GLN A 273 13.01 -19.51 -5.34
CA GLN A 273 13.28 -20.83 -4.78
C GLN A 273 14.50 -21.48 -5.43
N HIS A 274 14.62 -21.41 -6.76
CA HIS A 274 15.83 -21.85 -7.47
C HIS A 274 17.09 -21.06 -7.05
N LEU A 275 16.96 -19.77 -6.79
CA LEU A 275 18.08 -18.97 -6.29
C LEU A 275 18.49 -19.41 -4.88
N VAL A 276 17.52 -19.64 -3.99
CA VAL A 276 17.71 -20.13 -2.63
C VAL A 276 18.47 -21.47 -2.67
N ALA A 277 18.03 -22.43 -3.52
CA ALA A 277 18.69 -23.71 -3.71
C ALA A 277 20.15 -23.58 -4.22
N ARG A 278 20.37 -22.74 -5.23
CA ARG A 278 21.73 -22.49 -5.76
C ARG A 278 22.68 -21.87 -4.74
N LEU A 279 22.14 -21.16 -3.75
CA LEU A 279 22.92 -20.53 -2.69
C LEU A 279 23.07 -21.41 -1.45
N GLY A 280 22.45 -22.61 -1.43
CA GLY A 280 22.54 -23.58 -0.32
C GLY A 280 21.93 -23.07 0.98
N ILE A 281 20.80 -22.33 0.90
CA ILE A 281 20.13 -21.76 2.07
C ILE A 281 18.66 -22.22 2.21
N GLU A 282 18.30 -23.34 1.59
CA GLU A 282 16.93 -23.88 1.61
C GLU A 282 16.44 -24.18 3.02
N ASP A 283 17.27 -24.83 3.82
CA ASP A 283 16.92 -25.22 5.20
C ASP A 283 16.70 -24.02 6.12
N ARG A 284 17.25 -22.87 5.73
CA ARG A 284 17.16 -21.61 6.47
C ARG A 284 16.15 -20.62 5.88
N THR A 285 15.47 -20.95 4.78
CA THR A 285 14.52 -20.05 4.09
C THR A 285 13.14 -20.67 4.05
N GLY A 286 12.16 -19.99 4.64
CA GLY A 286 10.76 -20.40 4.62
C GLY A 286 9.89 -19.47 3.78
N PHE A 287 9.26 -20.00 2.70
CA PHE A 287 8.20 -19.30 1.97
C PHE A 287 6.86 -19.67 2.61
N VAL A 288 6.31 -18.74 3.39
CA VAL A 288 5.09 -18.94 4.18
C VAL A 288 3.82 -18.86 3.31
N GLY A 289 3.88 -18.06 2.25
CA GLY A 289 2.71 -17.71 1.45
C GLY A 289 1.94 -16.51 2.05
N ALA A 290 0.77 -16.23 1.48
CA ALA A 290 -0.10 -15.16 1.95
C ALA A 290 -0.75 -15.53 3.29
N VAL A 291 -0.75 -14.59 4.23
CA VAL A 291 -1.40 -14.73 5.54
C VAL A 291 -2.46 -13.63 5.72
N ALA A 292 -3.44 -13.87 6.59
CA ALA A 292 -4.41 -12.85 6.92
C ALA A 292 -3.73 -11.65 7.58
N HIS A 293 -4.13 -10.42 7.22
CA HIS A 293 -3.54 -9.17 7.74
C HIS A 293 -3.54 -9.12 9.29
N ALA A 294 -4.55 -9.70 9.91
CA ALA A 294 -4.66 -9.80 11.36
C ALA A 294 -3.60 -10.72 12.02
N GLN A 295 -2.93 -11.58 11.24
CA GLN A 295 -1.87 -12.47 11.73
C GLN A 295 -0.48 -11.85 11.64
N LEU A 296 -0.30 -10.80 10.83
CA LEU A 296 1.00 -10.15 10.62
C LEU A 296 1.68 -9.67 11.91
N PRO A 297 0.97 -9.15 12.94
CA PRO A 297 1.60 -8.77 14.21
C PRO A 297 2.41 -9.89 14.87
N LEU A 298 2.00 -11.16 14.72
CA LEU A 298 2.75 -12.31 15.22
C LEU A 298 4.10 -12.45 14.47
N TYR A 299 4.08 -12.32 13.15
CA TYR A 299 5.30 -12.41 12.33
C TYR A 299 6.27 -11.27 12.63
N TYR A 300 5.77 -10.04 12.70
CA TYR A 300 6.60 -8.88 13.07
C TYR A 300 7.20 -9.06 14.46
N SER A 301 6.38 -9.42 15.46
CA SER A 301 6.87 -9.58 16.85
C SER A 301 7.79 -10.78 17.04
N ALA A 302 7.69 -11.82 16.22
CA ALA A 302 8.59 -12.97 16.23
C ALA A 302 9.96 -12.66 15.61
N ALA A 303 10.03 -11.68 14.70
CA ALA A 303 11.23 -11.32 13.96
C ALA A 303 12.24 -10.53 14.81
N ASP A 304 13.51 -10.65 14.45
CA ASP A 304 14.59 -9.79 14.94
C ASP A 304 14.69 -8.51 14.13
N VAL A 305 14.33 -8.60 12.84
CA VAL A 305 14.38 -7.50 11.88
C VAL A 305 13.45 -7.78 10.71
N THR A 306 12.74 -6.75 10.26
CA THR A 306 12.00 -6.77 9.00
C THR A 306 12.86 -6.13 7.91
N VAL A 307 12.85 -6.71 6.71
CA VAL A 307 13.67 -6.22 5.59
C VAL A 307 12.78 -5.75 4.44
N MET A 308 13.06 -4.55 3.94
CA MET A 308 12.36 -3.95 2.81
C MET A 308 13.37 -3.53 1.72
N PRO A 309 13.79 -4.44 0.84
CA PRO A 309 14.80 -4.16 -0.19
C PRO A 309 14.19 -3.58 -1.47
N SER A 310 13.05 -2.90 -1.36
CA SER A 310 12.27 -2.39 -2.49
C SER A 310 13.07 -1.40 -3.33
N SER A 311 12.93 -1.50 -4.65
CA SER A 311 13.51 -0.54 -5.59
C SER A 311 12.73 0.79 -5.64
N TYR A 312 11.44 0.72 -5.31
CA TYR A 312 10.54 1.87 -5.22
C TYR A 312 9.46 1.61 -4.16
N GLU A 313 9.19 2.61 -3.34
CA GLU A 313 8.13 2.59 -2.33
C GLU A 313 7.59 4.01 -2.13
N SER A 314 6.28 4.22 -2.31
CA SER A 314 5.67 5.54 -2.13
C SER A 314 5.51 5.90 -0.65
N PHE A 315 5.17 4.92 0.20
CA PHE A 315 5.00 5.12 1.63
C PHE A 315 5.78 4.07 2.44
N GLY A 316 5.32 2.83 2.46
CA GLY A 316 5.95 1.75 3.22
C GLY A 316 5.11 1.26 4.40
N LEU A 317 3.84 0.88 4.14
CA LEU A 317 2.94 0.34 5.19
C LEU A 317 3.59 -0.78 6.00
N VAL A 318 4.33 -1.68 5.34
CA VAL A 318 5.05 -2.79 6.01
C VAL A 318 6.07 -2.27 7.02
N ALA A 319 6.77 -1.15 6.72
CA ALA A 319 7.69 -0.55 7.68
C ALA A 319 6.93 -0.01 8.90
N VAL A 320 5.84 0.72 8.67
CA VAL A 320 5.01 1.27 9.76
C VAL A 320 4.42 0.15 10.61
N GLU A 321 3.91 -0.92 10.00
CA GLU A 321 3.39 -2.11 10.70
C GLU A 321 4.47 -2.80 11.55
N SER A 322 5.66 -3.00 10.98
CA SER A 322 6.81 -3.60 11.69
C SER A 322 7.23 -2.75 12.89
N LEU A 323 7.44 -1.45 12.67
CA LEU A 323 7.82 -0.50 13.72
C LEU A 323 6.75 -0.40 14.80
N SER A 324 5.46 -0.46 14.44
CA SER A 324 4.34 -0.49 15.40
C SER A 324 4.40 -1.72 16.32
N CYS A 325 4.91 -2.84 15.82
CA CYS A 325 5.13 -4.06 16.60
C CYS A 325 6.47 -4.05 17.39
N GLY A 326 7.23 -2.96 17.36
CA GLY A 326 8.51 -2.83 18.04
C GLY A 326 9.69 -3.53 17.34
N THR A 327 9.50 -3.91 16.06
CA THR A 327 10.52 -4.63 15.28
C THR A 327 11.25 -3.67 14.35
N PRO A 328 12.58 -3.55 14.45
CA PRO A 328 13.38 -2.64 13.63
C PRO A 328 13.35 -3.05 12.15
N VAL A 329 13.58 -2.07 11.27
CA VAL A 329 13.52 -2.26 9.81
C VAL A 329 14.89 -1.99 9.19
N VAL A 330 15.36 -2.92 8.35
CA VAL A 330 16.48 -2.66 7.42
C VAL A 330 15.86 -2.46 6.03
N ALA A 331 15.99 -1.27 5.49
CA ALA A 331 15.29 -0.88 4.26
C ALA A 331 16.21 -0.21 3.24
N THR A 332 15.82 -0.27 1.99
CA THR A 332 16.44 0.53 0.93
C THR A 332 16.19 2.02 1.17
N ARG A 333 17.20 2.86 0.94
CA ARG A 333 17.10 4.32 1.00
C ARG A 333 16.36 4.87 -0.22
N VAL A 334 15.06 4.58 -0.35
CA VAL A 334 14.22 5.00 -1.48
C VAL A 334 12.86 5.52 -1.03
N GLY A 335 12.35 6.53 -1.73
CA GLY A 335 10.99 7.03 -1.59
C GLY A 335 10.54 7.21 -0.15
N GLY A 336 9.31 6.80 0.15
CA GLY A 336 8.69 6.93 1.47
C GLY A 336 9.41 6.20 2.60
N LEU A 337 10.21 5.17 2.30
CA LEU A 337 10.97 4.46 3.36
C LEU A 337 11.92 5.40 4.13
N THR A 338 12.47 6.41 3.46
CA THR A 338 13.36 7.39 4.11
C THR A 338 12.63 8.37 5.03
N SER A 339 11.30 8.45 4.93
CA SER A 339 10.46 9.23 5.84
C SER A 339 9.97 8.41 7.05
N ILE A 340 9.95 7.07 6.91
CA ILE A 340 9.41 6.16 7.94
C ILE A 340 10.53 5.57 8.79
N VAL A 341 11.63 5.15 8.16
CA VAL A 341 12.77 4.52 8.86
C VAL A 341 13.79 5.60 9.16
N HIS A 342 13.99 5.90 10.44
CA HIS A 342 15.02 6.81 10.91
C HIS A 342 16.34 6.04 11.07
N ASP A 343 17.30 6.35 10.19
CA ASP A 343 18.57 5.63 10.06
C ASP A 343 19.39 5.68 11.36
N GLY A 344 19.70 4.52 11.93
CA GLY A 344 20.39 4.38 13.21
C GLY A 344 19.53 4.54 14.47
N GLU A 345 18.24 4.93 14.33
CA GLU A 345 17.31 5.18 15.44
C GLU A 345 16.18 4.15 15.51
N THR A 346 15.52 3.84 14.38
CA THR A 346 14.43 2.86 14.30
C THR A 346 14.70 1.72 13.33
N GLY A 347 15.80 1.83 12.59
CA GLY A 347 16.25 0.86 11.61
C GLY A 347 17.53 1.32 10.92
N LEU A 348 17.89 0.65 9.82
CA LEU A 348 19.05 1.01 9.01
C LEU A 348 18.61 1.20 7.55
N LEU A 349 19.14 2.23 6.90
CA LEU A 349 18.90 2.54 5.50
C LEU A 349 20.09 2.18 4.63
N VAL A 350 19.88 1.28 3.67
CA VAL A 350 20.90 0.69 2.80
C VAL A 350 20.79 1.27 1.39
N PRO A 351 21.89 1.47 0.65
CA PRO A 351 21.84 1.82 -0.77
C PRO A 351 21.02 0.81 -1.60
N TRP A 352 20.42 1.29 -2.68
CA TRP A 352 19.63 0.46 -3.55
C TRP A 352 20.45 -0.65 -4.23
N ARG A 353 19.90 -1.87 -4.26
CA ARG A 353 20.49 -3.07 -4.88
C ARG A 353 21.85 -3.51 -4.32
N ASP A 354 22.20 -3.10 -3.14
CA ASP A 354 23.45 -3.45 -2.51
C ASP A 354 23.27 -4.63 -1.54
N ALA A 355 23.42 -5.86 -2.05
CA ALA A 355 23.27 -7.07 -1.25
C ALA A 355 24.38 -7.21 -0.19
N GLU A 356 25.54 -6.60 -0.39
CA GLU A 356 26.64 -6.62 0.57
C GLU A 356 26.33 -5.73 1.77
N MET A 357 25.93 -4.48 1.52
CA MET A 357 25.51 -3.54 2.57
C MET A 357 24.26 -4.04 3.32
N PHE A 358 23.34 -4.73 2.64
CA PHE A 358 22.22 -5.40 3.32
C PHE A 358 22.72 -6.52 4.24
N ALA A 359 23.66 -7.35 3.80
CA ALA A 359 24.23 -8.42 4.63
C ALA A 359 24.94 -7.84 5.86
N GLU A 360 25.74 -6.79 5.68
CA GLU A 360 26.44 -6.10 6.79
C GLU A 360 25.45 -5.51 7.80
N SER A 361 24.42 -4.80 7.31
CA SER A 361 23.37 -4.19 8.15
C SER A 361 22.58 -5.26 8.90
N LEU A 362 22.24 -6.37 8.25
CA LEU A 362 21.58 -7.51 8.88
C LEU A 362 22.46 -8.14 9.96
N ARG A 363 23.74 -8.39 9.67
CA ARG A 363 24.69 -8.94 10.64
C ARG A 363 24.76 -8.06 11.88
N ARG A 364 24.91 -6.75 11.72
CA ARG A 364 24.94 -5.79 12.83
C ARG A 364 23.69 -5.90 13.72
N VAL A 365 22.49 -5.90 13.12
CA VAL A 365 21.23 -5.98 13.89
C VAL A 365 21.07 -7.35 14.56
N LEU A 366 21.52 -8.43 13.92
CA LEU A 366 21.35 -9.79 14.43
C LEU A 366 22.37 -10.15 15.54
N GLU A 367 23.60 -9.68 15.43
CA GLU A 367 24.69 -9.97 16.40
C GLU A 367 24.72 -8.98 17.56
N ASP A 368 24.48 -7.70 17.32
CA ASP A 368 24.45 -6.66 18.35
C ASP A 368 23.05 -6.56 18.99
N SER A 369 22.90 -7.18 20.16
CA SER A 369 21.65 -7.18 20.92
C SER A 369 21.25 -5.79 21.42
N ASP A 370 22.25 -4.97 21.80
CA ASP A 370 22.01 -3.63 22.35
C ASP A 370 21.53 -2.67 21.25
N LEU A 371 22.15 -2.75 20.07
CA LEU A 371 21.66 -2.04 18.88
C LEU A 371 20.23 -2.43 18.56
N ARG A 372 19.95 -3.74 18.46
CA ARG A 372 18.63 -4.24 18.12
C ARG A 372 17.58 -3.81 19.15
N GLN A 373 17.89 -3.88 20.45
CA GLN A 373 16.99 -3.44 21.50
C GLN A 373 16.74 -1.93 21.42
N ARG A 374 17.76 -1.13 21.21
CA ARG A 374 17.64 0.34 21.07
C ARG A 374 16.77 0.69 19.86
N LEU A 375 17.01 0.10 18.69
CA LEU A 375 16.21 0.32 17.49
C LEU A 375 14.74 -0.08 17.72
N GLY A 376 14.50 -1.22 18.35
CA GLY A 376 13.15 -1.72 18.65
C GLY A 376 12.41 -0.87 19.68
N SER A 377 13.09 -0.34 20.69
CA SER A 377 12.50 0.54 21.71
C SER A 377 11.98 1.85 21.12
N ASN A 378 12.72 2.42 20.15
CA ASN A 378 12.34 3.66 19.47
C ASN A 378 11.27 3.44 18.40
N ALA A 379 11.14 2.21 17.89
CA ALA A 379 10.35 1.88 16.72
C ALA A 379 8.87 2.29 16.87
N ARG A 380 8.21 1.84 17.94
CA ARG A 380 6.76 2.08 18.12
C ARG A 380 6.44 3.57 18.31
N GLU A 381 7.23 4.29 19.08
CA GLU A 381 7.00 5.72 19.34
C GLU A 381 7.07 6.54 18.05
N SER A 382 8.01 6.20 17.17
CA SER A 382 8.22 6.91 15.89
C SER A 382 7.01 6.85 14.95
N VAL A 383 6.12 5.86 15.11
CA VAL A 383 4.99 5.63 14.21
C VAL A 383 3.62 5.89 14.83
N LEU A 384 3.53 6.36 16.07
CA LEU A 384 2.26 6.68 16.72
C LEU A 384 1.47 7.75 15.95
N GLY A 385 2.15 8.64 15.25
CA GLY A 385 1.55 9.66 14.40
C GLY A 385 0.88 9.12 13.12
N TYR A 386 1.05 7.84 12.79
CA TYR A 386 0.46 7.20 11.61
C TYR A 386 -0.82 6.39 11.93
N GLY A 387 -1.47 6.58 13.08
CA GLY A 387 -2.76 5.95 13.37
C GLY A 387 -3.85 6.39 12.38
N TRP A 388 -4.72 5.44 11.96
CA TRP A 388 -5.82 5.74 11.02
C TRP A 388 -6.74 6.84 11.49
N ASP A 389 -6.87 7.05 12.79
CA ASP A 389 -7.68 8.14 13.35
C ASP A 389 -7.14 9.50 12.90
N ARG A 390 -5.84 9.74 13.09
CA ARG A 390 -5.21 10.99 12.66
C ARG A 390 -5.27 11.17 11.14
N VAL A 391 -4.97 10.11 10.39
CA VAL A 391 -5.03 10.12 8.93
C VAL A 391 -6.44 10.46 8.43
N ALA A 392 -7.48 9.95 9.09
CA ALA A 392 -8.86 10.26 8.77
C ALA A 392 -9.24 11.71 9.12
N ASP A 393 -8.73 12.25 10.25
CA ASP A 393 -8.96 13.65 10.62
C ASP A 393 -8.34 14.61 9.58
N GLU A 394 -7.12 14.33 9.12
CA GLU A 394 -6.45 15.09 8.07
C GLU A 394 -7.21 15.04 6.73
N HIS A 395 -7.74 13.85 6.34
CA HIS A 395 -8.59 13.72 5.16
C HIS A 395 -9.93 14.41 5.29
N LEU A 396 -10.55 14.34 6.46
CA LEU A 396 -11.83 15.01 6.72
C LEU A 396 -11.68 16.53 6.58
N ALA A 397 -10.63 17.09 7.17
CA ALA A 397 -10.31 18.52 7.04
C ALA A 397 -10.09 18.90 5.56
N LEU A 398 -9.33 18.10 4.82
CA LEU A 398 -9.12 18.29 3.38
C LEU A 398 -10.44 18.26 2.60
N TYR A 399 -11.33 17.29 2.88
CA TYR A 399 -12.62 17.18 2.19
C TYR A 399 -13.55 18.35 2.48
N GLU A 400 -13.55 18.84 3.71
CA GLU A 400 -14.33 20.01 4.10
C GLU A 400 -13.84 21.29 3.40
N ASP A 401 -12.52 21.47 3.32
CA ASP A 401 -11.90 22.58 2.59
C ASP A 401 -12.27 22.58 1.11
N VAL A 402 -12.10 21.42 0.45
CA VAL A 402 -12.40 21.28 -0.99
C VAL A 402 -13.88 21.49 -1.27
N ARG A 403 -14.77 20.95 -0.43
CA ARG A 403 -16.22 21.14 -0.54
C ARG A 403 -16.61 22.60 -0.34
N ALA A 404 -15.99 23.30 0.60
CA ALA A 404 -16.24 24.71 0.86
C ALA A 404 -15.82 25.59 -0.31
N ALA A 405 -14.67 25.29 -0.93
CA ALA A 405 -14.15 26.00 -2.10
C ALA A 405 -15.04 25.82 -3.35
N ASN A 406 -15.66 24.64 -3.50
CA ASN A 406 -16.52 24.29 -4.65
C ASN A 406 -17.99 24.75 -4.51
N ARG A 407 -18.40 25.36 -3.39
CA ARG A 407 -19.76 25.93 -3.26
C ARG A 407 -19.90 27.06 -4.27
N PRO A 408 -20.99 27.07 -5.11
CA PRO A 408 -21.28 28.21 -5.96
C PRO A 408 -21.33 29.47 -5.08
N ARG A 409 -20.48 30.46 -5.38
CA ARG A 409 -20.55 31.78 -4.72
C ARG A 409 -21.96 32.26 -4.91
N VAL A 410 -22.77 32.28 -3.84
CA VAL A 410 -24.07 32.95 -3.83
C VAL A 410 -23.79 34.38 -4.25
N ALA A 411 -24.28 34.79 -5.43
CA ALA A 411 -24.16 36.15 -5.89
C ALA A 411 -24.79 37.04 -4.80
N VAL A 412 -23.97 37.81 -4.09
CA VAL A 412 -24.47 38.85 -3.24
C VAL A 412 -25.07 39.87 -4.17
N SER A 413 -26.40 39.79 -4.34
CA SER A 413 -27.16 40.83 -5.03
C SER A 413 -26.96 42.13 -4.25
N SER A 414 -26.16 43.01 -4.83
CA SER A 414 -26.05 44.44 -4.45
C SER A 414 -27.34 45.20 -4.71
#